data_4e16ef574a20eb4835bc118fabc1fadb
#
_entry.id   4e16ef574a20eb4835bc118fabc1fadb
#
_cell.length_a   1.000
_cell.length_b   1.000
_cell.length_c   1.000
_cell.angle_alpha   90.00
_cell.angle_beta   90.00
_cell.angle_gamma   90.00
#
_symmetry.space_group_name_H-M   'P 1'
#
loop_
_entity.id
_entity.type
_entity.pdbx_description
1 polymer ?
#
loop_
_entity_poly.entity_id
_entity_poly.type
_entity_poly.pdbx_seq_one_letter_code
_entity_poly.pdbx_strand_id
1 'polypeptide(L)'
;MPLLAGPRTELERAHLERARRRLHSLALYPRPLRMRHVRILHTPWLFRLPWFRRFDGYECGPLIFVRRPLMEISNDLVTHELCHVWQDQHRRLRFWLSYLWQGYANNPHEVQARHAAAATQDVA
;
A
#
# COMPACT_ATOMS: atom_id res chain seq x y z
N MET A 1 -11.08 -6.06 13.88
CA MET A 1 -12.29 -6.86 13.79
C MET A 1 -12.27 -7.72 12.56
N PRO A 2 -12.35 -9.02 12.71
CA PRO A 2 -12.22 -9.91 11.56
C PRO A 2 -13.50 -10.10 10.76
N LEU A 3 -14.52 -9.31 11.02
CA LEU A 3 -15.84 -9.52 10.43
C LEU A 3 -15.90 -9.29 8.93
N LEU A 4 -15.05 -8.41 8.41
CA LEU A 4 -15.08 -8.02 7.01
C LEU A 4 -14.09 -8.79 6.14
N ALA A 5 -13.18 -9.51 6.76
CA ALA A 5 -12.16 -10.23 6.03
C ALA A 5 -11.84 -11.52 6.77
N GLY A 6 -11.95 -12.63 6.09
CA GLY A 6 -11.54 -13.92 6.62
C GLY A 6 -10.04 -13.98 6.84
N PRO A 7 -9.50 -15.17 7.15
CA PRO A 7 -8.06 -15.35 7.26
C PRO A 7 -7.36 -15.02 5.95
N ARG A 8 -6.10 -14.58 6.03
CA ARG A 8 -5.31 -14.28 4.84
C ARG A 8 -5.15 -15.53 3.98
N THR A 9 -5.37 -15.37 2.68
CA THR A 9 -5.09 -16.42 1.71
C THR A 9 -3.58 -16.50 1.45
N GLU A 10 -3.13 -17.59 0.85
CA GLU A 10 -1.72 -17.70 0.46
C GLU A 10 -1.33 -16.62 -0.55
N LEU A 11 -2.23 -16.29 -1.47
CA LEU A 11 -1.97 -15.24 -2.45
C LEU A 11 -1.78 -13.88 -1.79
N GLU A 12 -2.63 -13.55 -0.84
CA GLU A 12 -2.50 -12.32 -0.06
C GLU A 12 -1.16 -12.27 0.68
N ARG A 13 -0.80 -13.37 1.35
CA ARG A 13 0.47 -13.46 2.06
C ARG A 13 1.66 -13.31 1.12
N ALA A 14 1.59 -13.93 -0.06
CA ALA A 14 2.66 -13.85 -1.05
C ALA A 14 2.85 -12.42 -1.54
N HIS A 15 1.77 -11.71 -1.84
CA HIS A 15 1.84 -10.30 -2.24
C HIS A 15 2.45 -9.42 -1.16
N LEU A 16 1.99 -9.59 0.08
CA LEU A 16 2.47 -8.78 1.20
C LEU A 16 3.95 -9.08 1.50
N GLU A 17 4.33 -10.35 1.51
CA GLU A 17 5.71 -10.72 1.80
C GLU A 17 6.67 -10.24 0.72
N ARG A 18 6.26 -10.32 -0.54
CA ARG A 18 7.08 -9.80 -1.64
C ARG A 18 7.25 -8.28 -1.55
N ALA A 19 6.17 -7.56 -1.28
CA ALA A 19 6.24 -6.11 -1.11
C ALA A 19 7.09 -5.73 0.10
N ARG A 20 6.96 -6.46 1.20
CA ARG A 20 7.78 -6.23 2.38
C ARG A 20 9.27 -6.39 2.07
N ARG A 21 9.63 -7.46 1.36
CA ARG A 21 11.04 -7.69 0.97
C ARG A 21 11.55 -6.59 0.06
N ARG A 22 10.72 -6.15 -0.87
CA ARG A 22 11.08 -5.06 -1.78
C ARG A 22 11.38 -3.79 -1.00
N LEU A 23 10.51 -3.40 -0.08
CA LEU A 23 10.76 -2.20 0.74
C LEU A 23 11.95 -2.37 1.67
N HIS A 24 12.11 -3.54 2.25
CA HIS A 24 13.22 -3.82 3.16
C HIS A 24 14.58 -3.77 2.46
N SER A 25 14.62 -4.02 1.15
CA SER A 25 15.86 -3.92 0.36
C SER A 25 16.35 -2.49 0.22
N LEU A 26 15.51 -1.50 0.51
CA LEU A 26 15.88 -0.09 0.41
C LEU A 26 16.42 0.41 1.75
N ALA A 27 17.62 0.98 1.73
CA ALA A 27 18.22 1.54 2.95
C ALA A 27 17.42 2.72 3.52
N LEU A 28 16.44 3.22 2.78
CA LEU A 28 15.58 4.32 3.19
C LEU A 28 14.58 3.94 4.29
N TYR A 29 14.39 2.64 4.55
CA TYR A 29 13.36 2.13 5.45
C TYR A 29 13.99 1.37 6.62
N PRO A 30 14.73 2.07 7.51
CA PRO A 30 15.42 1.39 8.62
C PRO A 30 14.47 0.88 9.70
N ARG A 31 13.26 1.44 9.77
CA ARG A 31 12.28 1.02 10.75
C ARG A 31 11.45 -0.12 10.20
N PRO A 32 11.19 -1.17 11.01
CA PRO A 32 10.43 -2.31 10.53
C PRO A 32 8.98 -1.95 10.23
N LEU A 33 8.44 -2.60 9.20
CA LEU A 33 7.01 -2.58 8.90
C LEU A 33 6.29 -3.53 9.85
N ARG A 34 5.25 -3.05 10.48
CA ARG A 34 4.39 -3.91 11.30
C ARG A 34 3.33 -4.53 10.40
N MET A 35 3.45 -5.84 10.16
CA MET A 35 2.62 -6.56 9.19
C MET A 35 1.40 -7.25 9.80
N ARG A 36 1.33 -7.31 11.12
CA ARG A 36 0.33 -8.13 11.82
C ARG A 36 -1.11 -7.87 11.37
N HIS A 37 -1.46 -6.62 11.19
CA HIS A 37 -2.83 -6.23 10.83
C HIS A 37 -2.97 -5.78 9.39
N VAL A 38 -1.90 -5.86 8.59
CA VAL A 38 -1.95 -5.43 7.20
C VAL A 38 -2.74 -6.44 6.37
N ARG A 39 -3.73 -5.95 5.63
CA ARG A 39 -4.58 -6.76 4.78
C ARG A 39 -4.72 -6.14 3.39
N ILE A 40 -4.86 -6.99 2.39
CA ILE A 40 -5.23 -6.57 1.03
C ILE A 40 -6.66 -7.03 0.79
N LEU A 41 -7.55 -6.08 0.54
CA LEU A 41 -8.97 -6.36 0.37
C LEU A 41 -9.42 -5.98 -1.03
N HIS A 42 -10.06 -6.92 -1.72
CA HIS A 42 -10.64 -6.67 -3.03
C HIS A 42 -12.00 -6.00 -2.86
N THR A 43 -12.06 -4.72 -3.19
CA THR A 43 -13.27 -3.91 -2.98
C THR A 43 -13.61 -3.09 -4.23
N PRO A 44 -14.05 -3.75 -5.31
CA PRO A 44 -14.32 -3.04 -6.57
C PRO A 44 -15.38 -1.94 -6.43
N TRP A 45 -16.33 -2.11 -5.52
CA TRP A 45 -17.39 -1.11 -5.27
C TRP A 45 -16.82 0.23 -4.78
N LEU A 46 -15.72 0.21 -4.01
CA LEU A 46 -15.10 1.42 -3.51
C LEU A 46 -14.59 2.30 -4.66
N PHE A 47 -14.03 1.66 -5.69
CA PHE A 47 -13.42 2.37 -6.82
C PHE A 47 -14.44 2.84 -7.86
N ARG A 48 -15.73 2.59 -7.63
CA ARG A 48 -16.81 3.18 -8.42
C ARG A 48 -17.21 4.55 -7.90
N LEU A 49 -16.83 4.90 -6.68
CA LEU A 49 -17.11 6.21 -6.10
C LEU A 49 -16.27 7.26 -6.82
N PRO A 50 -16.80 8.49 -7.06
CA PRO A 50 -16.10 9.51 -7.85
C PRO A 50 -14.69 9.81 -7.39
N TRP A 51 -14.45 9.88 -6.09
CA TRP A 51 -13.13 10.17 -5.54
C TRP A 51 -12.12 9.07 -5.86
N PHE A 52 -12.57 7.80 -5.85
CA PHE A 52 -11.68 6.65 -5.96
C PHE A 52 -11.52 6.11 -7.37
N ARG A 53 -12.28 6.64 -8.36
CA ARG A 53 -12.27 6.10 -9.73
C ARG A 53 -10.89 6.07 -10.37
N ARG A 54 -10.03 7.00 -10.04
CA ARG A 54 -8.70 7.14 -10.65
C ARG A 54 -7.65 6.24 -10.03
N PHE A 55 -7.99 5.52 -8.96
CA PHE A 55 -7.03 4.69 -8.25
C PHE A 55 -7.22 3.22 -8.60
N ASP A 56 -6.11 2.48 -8.65
CA ASP A 56 -6.14 1.01 -8.72
C ASP A 56 -6.02 0.39 -7.33
N GLY A 57 -5.48 1.13 -6.39
CA GLY A 57 -5.38 0.74 -4.99
C GLY A 57 -5.46 1.96 -4.09
N TYR A 58 -5.78 1.74 -2.83
CA TYR A 58 -5.86 2.81 -1.85
C TYR A 58 -5.54 2.24 -0.46
N GLU A 59 -4.73 2.95 0.28
CA GLU A 59 -4.34 2.55 1.62
C GLU A 59 -5.13 3.36 2.66
N CYS A 60 -5.54 2.68 3.74
CA CYS A 60 -6.16 3.33 4.89
C CYS A 60 -5.73 2.58 6.15
N GLY A 61 -4.80 3.17 6.91
CA GLY A 61 -4.22 2.49 8.07
C GLY A 61 -3.51 1.21 7.66
N PRO A 62 -3.85 0.06 8.26
CA PRO A 62 -3.25 -1.22 7.88
C PRO A 62 -3.94 -1.88 6.68
N LEU A 63 -4.97 -1.25 6.11
CA LEU A 63 -5.75 -1.86 5.05
C LEU A 63 -5.37 -1.30 3.69
N ILE A 64 -5.16 -2.21 2.74
CA ILE A 64 -4.91 -1.89 1.34
C ILE A 64 -6.14 -2.36 0.56
N PHE A 65 -6.84 -1.42 -0.06
CA PHE A 65 -7.99 -1.73 -0.91
C PHE A 65 -7.52 -1.80 -2.35
N VAL A 66 -7.96 -2.80 -3.10
CA VAL A 66 -7.59 -2.96 -4.50
C VAL A 66 -8.84 -3.11 -5.36
N ARG A 67 -8.74 -2.56 -6.57
CA ARG A 67 -9.84 -2.58 -7.54
C ARG A 67 -10.03 -3.95 -8.18
N ARG A 68 -8.93 -4.64 -8.43
CA ARG A 68 -8.92 -5.91 -9.15
C ARG A 68 -8.72 -7.08 -8.20
N PRO A 69 -9.11 -8.30 -8.61
CA PRO A 69 -8.81 -9.50 -7.81
C PRO A 69 -7.30 -9.62 -7.55
N LEU A 70 -6.95 -10.23 -6.44
CA LEU A 70 -5.54 -10.34 -6.01
C LEU A 70 -4.65 -11.05 -7.03
N MET A 71 -5.21 -11.95 -7.85
CA MET A 71 -4.43 -12.60 -8.90
C MET A 71 -4.08 -11.68 -10.07
N GLU A 72 -4.73 -10.53 -10.17
CA GLU A 72 -4.53 -9.58 -11.27
C GLU A 72 -3.76 -8.33 -10.87
N ILE A 73 -3.48 -8.14 -9.58
CA ILE A 73 -2.74 -6.96 -9.12
C ILE A 73 -1.24 -7.15 -9.27
N SER A 74 -0.54 -6.06 -9.55
CA SER A 74 0.91 -6.10 -9.74
C SER A 74 1.64 -6.03 -8.41
N ASN A 75 2.88 -6.51 -8.41
CA ASN A 75 3.77 -6.34 -7.27
C ASN A 75 4.12 -4.87 -7.03
N ASP A 76 4.19 -4.08 -8.10
CA ASP A 76 4.43 -2.65 -7.99
C ASP A 76 3.32 -1.96 -7.22
N LEU A 77 2.06 -2.30 -7.51
CA LEU A 77 0.92 -1.74 -6.80
C LEU A 77 0.98 -2.07 -5.32
N VAL A 78 1.21 -3.33 -4.97
CA VAL A 78 1.26 -3.75 -3.57
C VAL A 78 2.42 -3.08 -2.85
N THR A 79 3.59 -2.97 -3.49
CA THR A 79 4.75 -2.30 -2.90
C THR A 79 4.46 -0.81 -2.67
N HIS A 80 3.82 -0.15 -3.63
CA HIS A 80 3.43 1.24 -3.53
C HIS A 80 2.51 1.46 -2.33
N GLU A 81 1.44 0.66 -2.22
CA GLU A 81 0.49 0.81 -1.13
C GLU A 81 1.09 0.41 0.21
N LEU A 82 1.94 -0.61 0.24
CA LEU A 82 2.61 -1.00 1.48
C LEU A 82 3.58 0.09 1.96
N CYS A 83 4.19 0.83 1.03
CA CYS A 83 5.00 1.98 1.38
C CYS A 83 4.16 3.03 2.12
N HIS A 84 2.93 3.27 1.67
CA HIS A 84 2.00 4.16 2.37
C HIS A 84 1.64 3.64 3.76
N VAL A 85 1.46 2.33 3.91
CA VAL A 85 1.23 1.73 5.24
C VAL A 85 2.41 2.04 6.16
N TRP A 86 3.65 1.87 5.66
CA TRP A 86 4.83 2.20 6.42
C TRP A 86 4.88 3.68 6.81
N GLN A 87 4.56 4.57 5.86
CA GLN A 87 4.50 6.01 6.11
C GLN A 87 3.47 6.35 7.19
N ASP A 88 2.30 5.73 7.12
CA ASP A 88 1.24 5.93 8.10
C ASP A 88 1.67 5.44 9.49
N GLN A 89 2.35 4.31 9.58
CA GLN A 89 2.82 3.77 10.85
C GLN A 89 3.86 4.66 11.53
N HIS A 90 4.75 5.29 10.75
CA HIS A 90 5.91 5.98 11.30
C HIS A 90 5.82 7.51 11.21
N ARG A 91 4.92 8.03 10.39
CA ARG A 91 4.79 9.47 10.15
C ARG A 91 3.32 9.87 10.02
N ARG A 92 2.47 9.28 10.81
CA ARG A 92 1.03 9.37 10.65
C ARG A 92 0.49 10.80 10.46
N LEU A 93 0.83 11.69 11.37
CA LEU A 93 0.33 13.07 11.30
C LEU A 93 0.89 13.81 10.09
N ARG A 94 2.18 13.67 9.83
CA ARG A 94 2.82 14.29 8.68
C ARG A 94 2.26 13.76 7.37
N PHE A 95 1.99 12.45 7.33
CA PHE A 95 1.43 11.79 6.16
C PHE A 95 0.08 12.42 5.77
N TRP A 96 -0.85 12.48 6.71
CA TRP A 96 -2.19 13.02 6.44
C TRP A 96 -2.17 14.53 6.17
N LEU A 97 -1.39 15.31 6.93
CA LEU A 97 -1.28 16.75 6.72
C LEU A 97 -0.68 17.09 5.35
N SER A 98 0.26 16.28 4.87
CA SER A 98 0.89 16.55 3.57
C SER A 98 -0.11 16.46 2.43
N TYR A 99 -1.09 15.57 2.51
CA TYR A 99 -2.14 15.47 1.49
C TYR A 99 -3.06 16.69 1.49
N LEU A 100 -3.27 17.30 2.66
CA LEU A 100 -4.05 18.53 2.74
C LEU A 100 -3.33 19.73 2.12
N TRP A 101 -2.02 19.83 2.33
CA TRP A 101 -1.23 20.97 1.84
C TRP A 101 -0.82 20.86 0.39
N GLN A 102 -0.42 19.67 -0.04
CA GLN A 102 0.30 19.47 -1.30
C GLN A 102 -0.50 18.72 -2.36
N GLY A 103 -1.67 18.21 -1.99
CA GLY A 103 -2.47 17.41 -2.88
C GLY A 103 -1.88 16.02 -3.12
N TYR A 104 -2.41 15.31 -4.11
CA TYR A 104 -2.06 13.91 -4.33
C TYR A 104 -0.82 13.75 -5.22
N ALA A 105 -0.86 14.31 -6.42
CA ALA A 105 0.15 14.01 -7.45
C ALA A 105 1.56 14.44 -7.08
N ASN A 106 1.69 15.59 -6.44
CA ASN A 106 2.98 16.18 -6.07
C ASN A 106 3.34 15.95 -4.61
N ASN A 107 2.56 15.13 -3.91
CA ASN A 107 2.81 14.85 -2.51
C ASN A 107 4.11 14.07 -2.35
N PRO A 108 5.03 14.47 -1.45
CA PRO A 108 6.30 13.76 -1.27
C PRO A 108 6.13 12.31 -0.86
N HIS A 109 5.06 11.97 -0.15
CA HIS A 109 4.78 10.57 0.21
C HIS A 109 4.41 9.74 -1.02
N GLU A 110 3.66 10.32 -1.98
CA GLU A 110 3.35 9.65 -3.24
C GLU A 110 4.60 9.50 -4.10
N VAL A 111 5.43 10.52 -4.16
CA VAL A 111 6.70 10.45 -4.91
C VAL A 111 7.58 9.35 -4.32
N GLN A 112 7.69 9.28 -3.00
CA GLN A 112 8.46 8.25 -2.32
C GLN A 112 7.92 6.85 -2.64
N ALA A 113 6.61 6.66 -2.57
CA ALA A 113 5.99 5.37 -2.82
C ALA A 113 6.17 4.92 -4.27
N ARG A 114 6.02 5.83 -5.22
CA ARG A 114 6.28 5.53 -6.63
C ARG A 114 7.74 5.17 -6.89
N HIS A 115 8.66 5.89 -6.24
CA HIS A 115 10.07 5.60 -6.33
C HIS A 115 10.40 4.23 -5.75
N ALA A 116 9.84 3.90 -4.60
CA ALA A 116 10.07 2.62 -3.95
C ALA A 116 9.62 1.46 -4.84
N ALA A 117 8.46 1.57 -5.46
CA ALA A 117 7.96 0.54 -6.36
C ALA A 117 8.85 0.41 -7.59
N ALA A 118 9.23 1.54 -8.21
CA ALA A 118 10.06 1.54 -9.41
C ALA A 118 11.48 1.02 -9.15
N ALA A 119 12.08 1.38 -8.00
CA ALA A 119 13.45 1.03 -7.68
C ALA A 119 13.64 -0.43 -7.27
N THR A 120 12.55 -1.15 -6.99
CA THR A 120 12.62 -2.51 -6.45
C THR A 120 11.96 -3.56 -7.35
N GLN A 121 11.75 -3.25 -8.63
CA GLN A 121 11.09 -4.17 -9.56
C GLN A 121 11.84 -5.48 -9.75
N ASP A 122 13.15 -5.47 -9.57
CA ASP A 122 14.00 -6.65 -9.70
C ASP A 122 14.14 -7.46 -8.39
N VAL A 123 13.55 -7.01 -7.32
CA VAL A 123 13.57 -7.73 -6.04
C VAL A 123 12.49 -8.82 -6.05
N ALA A 124 12.91 -10.05 -5.83
CA ALA A 124 12.04 -11.23 -5.86
C ALA A 124 11.11 -11.33 -4.63
#